data_ff756d3c87780a3ff9745b16cef2b439
#
_entry.id   ff756d3c87780a3ff9745b16cef2b439
#
_cell.length_a   1.000
_cell.length_b   1.000
_cell.length_c   1.000
_cell.angle_alpha   90.00
_cell.angle_beta   90.00
_cell.angle_gamma   90.00
#
_symmetry.space_group_name_H-M   'P 1'
#
loop_
_entity.id
_entity.type
_entity.pdbx_description
1 polymer ?
#
loop_
_entity_poly.entity_id
_entity_poly.type
_entity_poly.pdbx_seq_one_letter_code
_entity_poly.pdbx_strand_id
1 'polypeptide(L)'
;YEIRLSLVGSEMCIRDRPDAVAGHSLGEFSALVVAGALSFEDGLRLVSKRAMAMQKACEAVPGTMAAILGLDDAKVEEACASIDGVVVAANYNCPGQLVISGSVEAVDAACAKLKEAGAKRALRLPVGGAFHSPLMEPAKVELEKAINEAPFQAPVCPIYQNVDAKPQTDPATIKANLIAQLTAPVRWTYIVKNMLADGVTEFPELGPGNVLQGLIKKVNPEAVVESKSTL
;
A
#
# COMPACT_ATOMS: atom_id res chain seq x y z
N TYR A 1 -6.06 -20.91 -3.15
CA TYR A 1 -5.60 -20.15 -4.31
C TYR A 1 -4.18 -20.61 -4.60
N GLU A 2 -4.00 -21.41 -5.68
CA GLU A 2 -2.68 -21.80 -6.14
C GLU A 2 -2.05 -20.64 -6.90
N ILE A 3 -1.00 -20.06 -6.33
CA ILE A 3 -0.05 -19.30 -7.14
C ILE A 3 0.76 -20.37 -7.89
N ARG A 4 0.39 -20.68 -9.11
CA ARG A 4 1.22 -21.52 -9.97
C ARG A 4 2.41 -20.72 -10.44
N LEU A 5 3.55 -20.97 -9.82
CA LEU A 5 4.85 -20.77 -10.44
C LEU A 5 5.01 -21.87 -11.52
N SER A 6 4.22 -21.83 -12.58
CA SER A 6 4.44 -22.70 -13.74
C SER A 6 5.39 -22.01 -14.71
N LEU A 7 6.63 -21.91 -14.32
CA LEU A 7 7.74 -21.64 -15.23
C LEU A 7 8.50 -22.94 -15.43
N VAL A 8 7.92 -23.84 -16.22
CA VAL A 8 8.62 -25.04 -16.73
C VAL A 8 8.45 -25.06 -18.24
N GLY A 9 9.48 -24.70 -18.92
CA GLY A 9 9.59 -24.82 -20.37
C GLY A 9 10.85 -24.15 -20.83
N SER A 10 11.73 -24.95 -21.39
CA SER A 10 12.93 -24.53 -22.11
C SER A 10 12.71 -23.23 -22.88
N GLU A 11 13.65 -22.29 -22.82
CA GLU A 11 13.67 -21.00 -23.51
C GLU A 11 12.80 -19.90 -22.91
N MET A 12 12.41 -19.98 -21.72
CA MET A 12 11.81 -18.88 -21.02
C MET A 12 12.92 -18.00 -20.45
N CYS A 13 13.39 -17.32 -21.25
CA CYS A 13 13.24 -15.92 -21.59
C CYS A 13 13.67 -15.02 -20.47
N ILE A 14 14.82 -14.48 -20.70
CA ILE A 14 15.34 -13.20 -20.16
C ILE A 14 14.22 -12.13 -19.98
N ARG A 15 13.03 -12.33 -20.55
CA ARG A 15 11.86 -11.42 -20.51
C ARG A 15 10.84 -11.67 -19.39
N ASP A 16 10.99 -12.73 -18.61
CA ASP A 16 9.96 -13.12 -17.63
C ASP A 16 10.26 -12.67 -16.20
N ARG A 17 11.32 -11.89 -16.00
CA ARG A 17 11.58 -11.24 -14.72
C ARG A 17 11.07 -9.80 -14.77
N PRO A 18 10.32 -9.35 -13.77
CA PRO A 18 9.98 -7.94 -13.67
C PRO A 18 11.25 -7.12 -13.48
N ASP A 19 11.31 -5.96 -14.12
CA ASP A 19 12.39 -4.98 -13.89
C ASP A 19 12.27 -4.34 -12.51
N ALA A 20 11.05 -4.24 -11.99
CA ALA A 20 10.74 -3.77 -10.65
C ALA A 20 9.37 -4.30 -10.21
N VAL A 21 9.13 -4.30 -8.90
CA VAL A 21 7.84 -4.65 -8.33
C VAL A 21 7.35 -3.59 -7.34
N ALA A 22 6.04 -3.49 -7.20
CA ALA A 22 5.38 -2.68 -6.19
C ALA A 22 4.08 -3.34 -5.75
N GLY A 23 3.59 -2.98 -4.57
CA GLY A 23 2.30 -3.46 -4.10
C GLY A 23 1.66 -2.46 -3.14
N HIS A 24 0.36 -2.25 -3.27
CA HIS A 24 -0.37 -1.34 -2.41
C HIS A 24 -0.71 -2.02 -1.08
N SER A 25 -0.20 -1.53 0.04
CA SER A 25 -0.44 -2.05 1.39
C SER A 25 -0.16 -3.56 1.50
N LEU A 26 -1.19 -4.40 1.54
CA LEU A 26 -1.04 -5.86 1.55
C LEU A 26 -0.25 -6.38 0.35
N GLY A 27 -0.44 -5.77 -0.82
CA GLY A 27 0.26 -6.13 -2.05
C GLY A 27 1.78 -6.00 -1.99
N GLU A 28 2.33 -5.20 -1.06
CA GLU A 28 3.78 -5.12 -0.84
C GLU A 28 4.36 -6.46 -0.38
N PHE A 29 3.62 -7.25 0.41
CA PHE A 29 4.05 -8.61 0.78
C PHE A 29 4.09 -9.55 -0.44
N SER A 30 3.11 -9.42 -1.34
CA SER A 30 3.14 -10.17 -2.61
C SER A 30 4.32 -9.75 -3.47
N ALA A 31 4.61 -8.46 -3.56
CA ALA A 31 5.77 -7.94 -4.29
C ALA A 31 7.10 -8.47 -3.70
N LEU A 32 7.23 -8.56 -2.38
CA LEU A 32 8.39 -9.14 -1.70
C LEU A 32 8.60 -10.62 -2.08
N VAL A 33 7.52 -11.39 -2.18
CA VAL A 33 7.59 -12.80 -2.59
C VAL A 33 7.97 -12.92 -4.07
N VAL A 34 7.36 -12.13 -4.94
CA VAL A 34 7.67 -12.13 -6.39
C VAL A 34 9.13 -11.73 -6.65
N ALA A 35 9.65 -10.77 -5.89
CA ALA A 35 11.04 -10.36 -5.99
C ALA A 35 12.03 -11.34 -5.29
N GLY A 36 11.56 -12.41 -4.68
CA GLY A 36 12.40 -13.38 -3.97
C GLY A 36 12.98 -12.86 -2.65
N ALA A 37 12.53 -11.72 -2.15
CA ALA A 37 12.95 -11.20 -0.84
C ALA A 37 12.40 -12.05 0.31
N LEU A 38 11.28 -12.73 0.11
CA LEU A 38 10.64 -13.68 1.02
C LEU A 38 10.26 -14.95 0.26
N SER A 39 10.30 -16.10 0.94
CA SER A 39 9.63 -17.30 0.44
C SER A 39 8.12 -17.10 0.43
N PHE A 40 7.40 -17.87 -0.38
CA PHE A 40 5.94 -17.86 -0.38
C PHE A 40 5.35 -18.18 1.00
N GLU A 41 5.93 -19.19 1.68
CA GLU A 41 5.49 -19.61 3.01
C GLU A 41 5.70 -18.53 4.05
N ASP A 42 6.84 -17.85 4.05
CA ASP A 42 7.12 -16.76 4.99
C ASP A 42 6.25 -15.55 4.70
N GLY A 43 6.06 -15.21 3.42
CA GLY A 43 5.11 -14.17 3.00
C GLY A 43 3.69 -14.44 3.50
N LEU A 44 3.20 -15.67 3.32
CA LEU A 44 1.86 -16.08 3.78
C LEU A 44 1.73 -16.04 5.31
N ARG A 45 2.77 -16.49 6.04
CA ARG A 45 2.82 -16.39 7.51
C ARG A 45 2.77 -14.96 8.00
N LEU A 46 3.53 -14.05 7.38
CA LEU A 46 3.53 -12.64 7.72
C LEU A 46 2.18 -11.98 7.43
N VAL A 47 1.56 -12.27 6.28
CA VAL A 47 0.21 -11.78 5.94
C VAL A 47 -0.83 -12.24 6.94
N SER A 48 -0.79 -13.53 7.34
CA SER A 48 -1.68 -14.06 8.37
C SER A 48 -1.50 -13.36 9.71
N LYS A 49 -0.24 -13.20 10.17
CA LYS A 49 0.06 -12.47 11.42
C LYS A 49 -0.36 -11.01 11.35
N ARG A 50 -0.13 -10.35 10.21
CA ARG A 50 -0.58 -8.98 9.95
C ARG A 50 -2.09 -8.85 10.09
N ALA A 51 -2.85 -9.75 9.45
CA ALA A 51 -4.31 -9.73 9.49
C ALA A 51 -4.84 -9.87 10.93
N MET A 52 -4.30 -10.83 11.68
CA MET A 52 -4.68 -11.04 13.08
C MET A 52 -4.32 -9.85 13.99
N ALA A 53 -3.11 -9.30 13.84
CA ALA A 53 -2.67 -8.15 14.63
C ALA A 53 -3.51 -6.90 14.34
N MET A 54 -3.81 -6.65 13.07
CA MET A 54 -4.67 -5.53 12.65
C MET A 54 -6.10 -5.71 13.15
N GLN A 55 -6.67 -6.91 13.06
CA GLN A 55 -8.01 -7.20 13.58
C GLN A 55 -8.10 -6.89 15.08
N LYS A 56 -7.14 -7.40 15.86
CA LYS A 56 -7.05 -7.14 17.30
C LYS A 56 -6.90 -5.65 17.64
N ALA A 57 -6.10 -4.91 16.87
CA ALA A 57 -5.97 -3.47 17.04
C ALA A 57 -7.29 -2.73 16.76
N CYS A 58 -8.03 -3.14 15.71
CA CYS A 58 -9.34 -2.57 15.38
C CYS A 58 -10.41 -2.85 16.45
N GLU A 59 -10.36 -4.03 17.08
CA GLU A 59 -11.26 -4.38 18.19
C GLU A 59 -10.96 -3.58 19.46
N ALA A 60 -9.68 -3.29 19.71
CA ALA A 60 -9.26 -2.53 20.88
C ALA A 60 -9.54 -1.02 20.75
N VAL A 61 -9.34 -0.46 19.56
CA VAL A 61 -9.53 0.96 19.29
C VAL A 61 -10.33 1.13 17.99
N PRO A 62 -11.62 1.43 18.10
CA PRO A 62 -12.46 1.67 16.92
C PRO A 62 -11.92 2.83 16.07
N GLY A 63 -11.85 2.60 14.78
CA GLY A 63 -11.40 3.60 13.83
C GLY A 63 -12.06 3.41 12.48
N THR A 64 -11.81 4.34 11.58
CA THR A 64 -12.37 4.31 10.22
C THR A 64 -11.48 5.03 9.23
N MET A 65 -11.85 4.94 7.97
CA MET A 65 -11.21 5.65 6.85
C MET A 65 -12.25 6.35 6.00
N ALA A 66 -11.83 7.40 5.28
CA ALA A 66 -12.67 8.06 4.30
C ALA A 66 -11.89 8.44 3.04
N ALA A 67 -12.51 8.26 1.89
CA ALA A 67 -11.95 8.68 0.60
C ALA A 67 -12.31 10.13 0.32
N ILE A 68 -11.30 10.96 0.07
CA ILE A 68 -11.42 12.37 -0.29
C ILE A 68 -11.10 12.51 -1.77
N LEU A 69 -12.02 13.11 -2.52
CA LEU A 69 -11.90 13.27 -3.97
C LEU A 69 -11.95 14.74 -4.37
N GLY A 70 -11.06 15.14 -5.27
CA GLY A 70 -11.09 16.43 -5.93
C GLY A 70 -10.44 17.57 -5.16
N LEU A 71 -9.61 17.27 -4.18
CA LEU A 71 -8.71 18.22 -3.51
C LEU A 71 -7.25 17.84 -3.70
N ASP A 72 -6.39 18.84 -3.58
CA ASP A 72 -4.94 18.66 -3.53
C ASP A 72 -4.53 18.03 -2.19
N ASP A 73 -3.48 17.20 -2.22
CA ASP A 73 -2.99 16.47 -1.05
C ASP A 73 -2.66 17.41 0.12
N ALA A 74 -2.00 18.55 -0.15
CA ALA A 74 -1.64 19.54 0.88
C ALA A 74 -2.84 20.11 1.64
N LYS A 75 -3.96 20.36 0.95
CA LYS A 75 -5.21 20.83 1.58
C LYS A 75 -5.82 19.76 2.49
N VAL A 76 -5.73 18.49 2.08
CA VAL A 76 -6.21 17.38 2.89
C VAL A 76 -5.35 17.20 4.13
N GLU A 77 -4.03 17.28 3.99
CA GLU A 77 -3.07 17.21 5.11
C GLU A 77 -3.30 18.35 6.11
N GLU A 78 -3.45 19.59 5.64
CA GLU A 78 -3.71 20.75 6.49
C GLU A 78 -5.05 20.59 7.25
N ALA A 79 -6.09 20.13 6.57
CA ALA A 79 -7.36 19.88 7.22
C ALA A 79 -7.23 18.81 8.31
N CYS A 80 -6.57 17.68 8.03
CA CYS A 80 -6.32 16.66 9.04
C CYS A 80 -5.54 17.18 10.24
N ALA A 81 -4.47 17.94 9.99
CA ALA A 81 -3.63 18.50 11.05
C ALA A 81 -4.37 19.51 11.96
N SER A 82 -5.47 20.08 11.50
CA SER A 82 -6.29 21.05 12.23
C SER A 82 -7.42 20.46 13.06
N ILE A 83 -7.63 19.14 13.00
CA ILE A 83 -8.67 18.44 13.75
C ILE A 83 -8.10 17.92 15.06
N ASP A 84 -8.85 18.11 16.14
CA ASP A 84 -8.56 17.47 17.42
C ASP A 84 -8.80 15.95 17.33
N GLY A 85 -7.82 15.17 17.80
CA GLY A 85 -7.85 13.72 17.73
C GLY A 85 -6.95 13.15 16.62
N VAL A 86 -7.05 11.84 16.40
CA VAL A 86 -6.18 11.16 15.43
C VAL A 86 -6.89 11.08 14.08
N VAL A 87 -6.42 11.85 13.11
CA VAL A 87 -6.76 11.69 11.70
C VAL A 87 -5.57 12.09 10.85
N VAL A 88 -5.19 11.24 9.90
CA VAL A 88 -4.02 11.43 9.04
C VAL A 88 -4.33 11.10 7.58
N ALA A 89 -3.53 11.65 6.67
CA ALA A 89 -3.47 11.19 5.29
C ALA A 89 -2.84 9.79 5.26
N ALA A 90 -3.61 8.79 4.83
CA ALA A 90 -3.23 7.38 4.92
C ALA A 90 -2.86 6.77 3.56
N ASN A 91 -3.61 7.05 2.48
CA ASN A 91 -3.27 6.50 1.17
C ASN A 91 -3.31 7.61 0.10
N TYR A 92 -2.17 7.92 -0.47
CA TYR A 92 -2.01 8.79 -1.65
C TYR A 92 -2.22 7.95 -2.90
N ASN A 93 -3.47 7.75 -3.30
CA ASN A 93 -3.82 6.77 -4.32
C ASN A 93 -3.54 7.25 -5.75
N CYS A 94 -3.95 8.46 -6.09
CA CYS A 94 -3.65 9.14 -7.35
C CYS A 94 -3.95 10.64 -7.19
N PRO A 95 -3.53 11.51 -8.12
CA PRO A 95 -3.83 12.93 -8.07
C PRO A 95 -5.33 13.19 -7.84
N GLY A 96 -5.64 13.96 -6.81
CA GLY A 96 -7.03 14.27 -6.40
C GLY A 96 -7.81 13.13 -5.76
N GLN A 97 -7.14 12.05 -5.34
CA GLN A 97 -7.75 10.96 -4.57
C GLN A 97 -6.83 10.52 -3.43
N LEU A 98 -7.18 10.94 -2.23
CA LEU A 98 -6.47 10.62 -1.00
C LEU A 98 -7.44 9.96 -0.01
N VAL A 99 -6.97 8.98 0.76
CA VAL A 99 -7.74 8.38 1.85
C VAL A 99 -7.19 8.88 3.17
N ILE A 100 -8.06 9.36 4.05
CA ILE A 100 -7.76 9.72 5.43
C ILE A 100 -8.14 8.60 6.37
N SER A 101 -7.46 8.51 7.50
CA SER A 101 -7.60 7.41 8.47
C SER A 101 -7.43 7.92 9.90
N GLY A 102 -8.25 7.43 10.83
CA GLY A 102 -8.17 7.86 12.23
C GLY A 102 -9.34 7.39 13.08
N SER A 103 -9.54 8.04 14.23
CA SER A 103 -10.72 7.82 15.06
C SER A 103 -11.99 8.21 14.30
N VAL A 104 -13.11 7.60 14.67
CA VAL A 104 -14.39 7.82 13.96
C VAL A 104 -14.75 9.30 13.98
N GLU A 105 -14.69 9.93 15.14
CA GLU A 105 -15.06 11.32 15.36
C GLU A 105 -14.13 12.28 14.60
N ALA A 106 -12.82 12.04 14.62
CA ALA A 106 -11.86 12.89 13.92
C ALA A 106 -11.98 12.76 12.40
N VAL A 107 -12.23 11.55 11.87
CA VAL A 107 -12.46 11.34 10.43
C VAL A 107 -13.76 12.02 10.00
N ASP A 108 -14.84 11.94 10.78
CA ASP A 108 -16.10 12.59 10.46
C ASP A 108 -15.96 14.12 10.48
N ALA A 109 -15.26 14.68 11.46
CA ALA A 109 -14.96 16.12 11.52
C ALA A 109 -14.09 16.57 10.32
N ALA A 110 -13.06 15.80 9.99
CA ALA A 110 -12.24 16.07 8.81
C ALA A 110 -13.04 16.01 7.51
N CYS A 111 -13.94 15.04 7.36
CA CYS A 111 -14.82 14.94 6.20
C CYS A 111 -15.73 16.16 6.04
N ALA A 112 -16.29 16.68 7.14
CA ALA A 112 -17.11 17.90 7.11
C ALA A 112 -16.28 19.10 6.64
N LYS A 113 -15.12 19.33 7.28
CA LYS A 113 -14.19 20.40 6.93
C LYS A 113 -13.71 20.34 5.48
N LEU A 114 -13.38 19.13 5.00
CA LEU A 114 -12.92 18.94 3.63
C LEU A 114 -14.02 19.19 2.59
N LYS A 115 -15.28 18.89 2.90
CA LYS A 115 -16.42 19.26 2.05
C LYS A 115 -16.58 20.78 1.95
N GLU A 116 -16.45 21.50 3.06
CA GLU A 116 -16.47 22.97 3.09
C GLU A 116 -15.28 23.56 2.31
N ALA A 117 -14.13 22.90 2.34
CA ALA A 117 -12.94 23.29 1.57
C ALA A 117 -13.05 22.95 0.06
N GLY A 118 -14.15 22.36 -0.40
CA GLY A 118 -14.46 22.12 -1.81
C GLY A 118 -14.15 20.70 -2.30
N ALA A 119 -14.03 19.71 -1.41
CA ALA A 119 -13.94 18.31 -1.82
C ALA A 119 -15.19 17.91 -2.63
N LYS A 120 -14.98 17.34 -3.82
CA LYS A 120 -16.08 16.80 -4.63
C LYS A 120 -16.82 15.67 -3.92
N ARG A 121 -16.08 14.87 -3.16
CA ARG A 121 -16.63 13.81 -2.31
C ARG A 121 -15.72 13.61 -1.09
N ALA A 122 -16.33 13.38 0.06
CA ALA A 122 -15.71 12.86 1.27
C ALA A 122 -16.60 11.70 1.74
N LEU A 123 -16.18 10.47 1.46
CA LEU A 123 -16.97 9.26 1.61
C LEU A 123 -16.31 8.32 2.62
N ARG A 124 -16.99 8.05 3.71
CA ARG A 124 -16.56 7.01 4.66
C ARG A 124 -16.53 5.65 3.98
N LEU A 125 -15.45 4.93 4.21
CA LEU A 125 -15.26 3.59 3.65
C LEU A 125 -15.88 2.55 4.60
N PRO A 126 -16.39 1.42 4.07
CA PRO A 126 -16.97 0.35 4.88
C PRO A 126 -15.84 -0.52 5.48
N VAL A 127 -14.97 0.09 6.27
CA VAL A 127 -13.86 -0.57 6.96
C VAL A 127 -13.94 -0.29 8.46
N GLY A 128 -13.62 -1.30 9.26
CA GLY A 128 -13.70 -1.23 10.72
C GLY A 128 -12.39 -0.84 11.41
N GLY A 129 -11.46 -0.21 10.71
CA GLY A 129 -10.16 0.13 11.31
C GLY A 129 -9.51 1.37 10.70
N ALA A 130 -8.66 2.00 11.50
CA ALA A 130 -7.86 3.16 11.11
C ALA A 130 -6.50 2.72 10.53
N PHE A 131 -6.52 2.04 9.39
CA PHE A 131 -5.30 1.53 8.77
C PHE A 131 -4.36 2.65 8.35
N HIS A 132 -3.05 2.40 8.39
CA HIS A 132 -2.00 3.36 8.03
C HIS A 132 -2.06 4.65 8.87
N SER A 133 -2.43 4.54 10.14
CA SER A 133 -2.48 5.62 11.11
C SER A 133 -1.78 5.23 12.42
N PRO A 134 -1.50 6.19 13.32
CA PRO A 134 -0.93 5.89 14.64
C PRO A 134 -1.75 4.90 15.47
N LEU A 135 -3.06 4.73 15.21
CA LEU A 135 -3.92 3.77 15.90
C LEU A 135 -3.56 2.30 15.59
N MET A 136 -2.74 2.05 14.56
CA MET A 136 -2.22 0.72 14.25
C MET A 136 -0.91 0.38 14.99
N GLU A 137 -0.41 1.23 15.88
CA GLU A 137 0.84 0.97 16.62
C GLU A 137 0.85 -0.37 17.37
N PRO A 138 -0.23 -0.82 18.04
CA PRO A 138 -0.26 -2.14 18.66
C PRO A 138 -0.07 -3.29 17.65
N ALA A 139 -0.66 -3.17 16.47
CA ALA A 139 -0.50 -4.17 15.40
C ALA A 139 0.92 -4.15 14.83
N LYS A 140 1.53 -2.97 14.69
CA LYS A 140 2.91 -2.81 14.24
C LYS A 140 3.89 -3.51 15.19
N VAL A 141 3.78 -3.30 16.50
CA VAL A 141 4.64 -3.94 17.51
C VAL A 141 4.53 -5.47 17.47
N GLU A 142 3.33 -6.00 17.25
CA GLU A 142 3.13 -7.45 17.13
C GLU A 142 3.73 -8.00 15.82
N LEU A 143 3.51 -7.31 14.70
CA LEU A 143 4.02 -7.71 13.39
C LEU A 143 5.54 -7.55 13.27
N GLU A 144 6.13 -6.54 13.91
CA GLU A 144 7.58 -6.29 13.92
C GLU A 144 8.37 -7.52 14.39
N LYS A 145 7.90 -8.21 15.45
CA LYS A 145 8.53 -9.43 15.93
C LYS A 145 8.59 -10.51 14.85
N ALA A 146 7.46 -10.69 14.15
CA ALA A 146 7.39 -11.69 13.08
C ALA A 146 8.26 -11.31 11.87
N ILE A 147 8.32 -10.03 11.50
CA ILE A 147 9.17 -9.55 10.41
C ILE A 147 10.64 -9.73 10.77
N ASN A 148 11.04 -9.46 12.02
CA ASN A 148 12.42 -9.62 12.47
C ASN A 148 12.87 -11.08 12.48
N GLU A 149 11.97 -12.02 12.76
CA GLU A 149 12.24 -13.47 12.71
C GLU A 149 12.27 -14.03 11.28
N ALA A 150 11.61 -13.36 10.32
CA ALA A 150 11.53 -13.85 8.95
C ALA A 150 12.87 -13.72 8.20
N PRO A 151 13.25 -14.75 7.39
CA PRO A 151 14.51 -14.78 6.66
C PRO A 151 14.42 -13.96 5.36
N PHE A 152 14.63 -12.65 5.43
CA PHE A 152 14.68 -11.81 4.24
C PHE A 152 15.99 -12.02 3.46
N GLN A 153 15.86 -12.04 2.14
CA GLN A 153 16.97 -12.12 1.21
C GLN A 153 17.04 -10.88 0.32
N ALA A 154 18.16 -10.67 -0.34
CA ALA A 154 18.27 -9.63 -1.35
C ALA A 154 17.31 -9.95 -2.53
N PRO A 155 16.44 -9.02 -2.93
CA PRO A 155 15.52 -9.24 -4.02
C PRO A 155 16.23 -9.33 -5.37
N VAL A 156 15.62 -10.02 -6.34
CA VAL A 156 16.15 -10.15 -7.71
C VAL A 156 15.89 -8.93 -8.57
N CYS A 157 15.00 -8.02 -8.13
CA CYS A 157 14.72 -6.73 -8.73
C CYS A 157 14.30 -5.72 -7.65
N PRO A 158 14.39 -4.40 -7.91
CA PRO A 158 13.99 -3.39 -6.94
C PRO A 158 12.52 -3.48 -6.54
N ILE A 159 12.24 -3.24 -5.27
CA ILE A 159 10.88 -3.21 -4.70
C ILE A 159 10.58 -1.78 -4.31
N TYR A 160 9.57 -1.15 -4.95
CA TYR A 160 9.10 0.18 -4.56
C TYR A 160 8.18 0.05 -3.35
N GLN A 161 8.65 0.53 -2.20
CA GLN A 161 7.95 0.36 -0.93
C GLN A 161 7.00 1.52 -0.61
N ASN A 162 5.94 1.23 0.15
CA ASN A 162 4.86 2.18 0.39
C ASN A 162 5.28 3.41 1.19
N VAL A 163 6.20 3.25 2.13
CA VAL A 163 6.57 4.29 3.11
C VAL A 163 7.37 5.44 2.47
N ASP A 164 8.36 5.11 1.66
CA ASP A 164 9.29 6.08 1.06
C ASP A 164 9.10 6.26 -0.46
N ALA A 165 8.29 5.42 -1.06
CA ALA A 165 8.03 5.36 -2.51
C ALA A 165 9.29 5.13 -3.37
N LYS A 166 10.38 4.62 -2.79
CA LYS A 166 11.67 4.43 -3.45
C LYS A 166 11.94 2.97 -3.77
N PRO A 167 12.76 2.69 -4.82
CA PRO A 167 13.24 1.35 -5.09
C PRO A 167 14.23 0.89 -4.00
N GLN A 168 13.96 -0.26 -3.41
CA GLN A 168 14.80 -0.85 -2.37
C GLN A 168 15.31 -2.23 -2.80
N THR A 169 16.58 -2.51 -2.48
CA THR A 169 17.24 -3.79 -2.73
C THR A 169 17.96 -4.34 -1.49
N ASP A 170 18.16 -3.50 -0.48
CA ASP A 170 18.77 -3.88 0.77
C ASP A 170 17.76 -4.53 1.72
N PRO A 171 17.96 -5.79 2.17
CA PRO A 171 17.03 -6.48 3.05
C PRO A 171 16.77 -5.78 4.38
N ALA A 172 17.76 -5.07 4.93
CA ALA A 172 17.60 -4.36 6.21
C ALA A 172 16.66 -3.15 6.06
N THR A 173 16.84 -2.38 4.99
CA THR A 173 15.97 -1.25 4.63
C THR A 173 14.55 -1.74 4.31
N ILE A 174 14.44 -2.84 3.56
CA ILE A 174 13.14 -3.45 3.22
C ILE A 174 12.38 -3.85 4.49
N LYS A 175 13.04 -4.49 5.44
CA LYS A 175 12.45 -4.84 6.74
C LYS A 175 11.97 -3.61 7.51
N ALA A 176 12.81 -2.60 7.63
CA ALA A 176 12.50 -1.38 8.38
C ALA A 176 11.28 -0.67 7.79
N ASN A 177 11.22 -0.53 6.47
CA ASN A 177 10.08 0.06 5.78
C ASN A 177 8.80 -0.77 5.95
N LEU A 178 8.90 -2.11 5.87
CA LEU A 178 7.75 -2.99 6.04
C LEU A 178 7.17 -2.92 7.46
N ILE A 179 8.02 -2.78 8.48
CA ILE A 179 7.61 -2.56 9.87
C ILE A 179 6.89 -1.21 10.01
N ALA A 180 7.44 -0.16 9.41
CA ALA A 180 6.85 1.17 9.47
C ALA A 180 5.52 1.28 8.71
N GLN A 181 5.28 0.43 7.72
CA GLN A 181 4.14 0.51 6.79
C GLN A 181 2.77 0.55 7.50
N LEU A 182 2.59 -0.18 8.61
CA LEU A 182 1.28 -0.25 9.28
C LEU A 182 0.80 1.10 9.84
N THR A 183 1.74 1.95 10.23
CA THR A 183 1.45 3.26 10.83
C THR A 183 1.83 4.42 9.92
N ALA A 184 2.42 4.13 8.77
CA ALA A 184 2.85 5.11 7.78
C ALA A 184 1.92 5.14 6.55
N PRO A 185 1.88 6.24 5.81
CA PRO A 185 1.05 6.35 4.63
C PRO A 185 1.52 5.45 3.49
N VAL A 186 0.57 4.96 2.70
CA VAL A 186 0.83 4.33 1.40
C VAL A 186 0.97 5.42 0.34
N ARG A 187 2.16 5.61 -0.18
CA ARG A 187 2.52 6.66 -1.14
C ARG A 187 2.40 6.18 -2.58
N TRP A 188 1.25 5.57 -2.95
CA TRP A 188 1.07 4.93 -4.26
C TRP A 188 1.28 5.87 -5.45
N THR A 189 0.74 7.09 -5.39
CA THR A 189 0.97 8.12 -6.42
C THR A 189 2.46 8.35 -6.68
N TYR A 190 3.24 8.42 -5.60
CA TYR A 190 4.69 8.67 -5.69
C TYR A 190 5.45 7.44 -6.17
N ILE A 191 5.03 6.24 -5.78
CA ILE A 191 5.57 4.97 -6.32
C ILE A 191 5.44 4.96 -7.84
N VAL A 192 4.23 5.18 -8.36
CA VAL A 192 3.99 5.17 -9.81
C VAL A 192 4.80 6.25 -10.52
N LYS A 193 4.87 7.47 -9.96
CA LYS A 193 5.69 8.55 -10.53
C LYS A 193 7.17 8.19 -10.57
N ASN A 194 7.70 7.60 -9.50
CA ASN A 194 9.11 7.21 -9.44
C ASN A 194 9.41 6.06 -10.39
N MET A 195 8.55 5.03 -10.47
CA MET A 195 8.69 3.95 -11.45
C MET A 195 8.72 4.48 -12.89
N LEU A 196 7.83 5.42 -13.23
CA LEU A 196 7.82 6.07 -14.56
C LEU A 196 9.10 6.87 -14.80
N ALA A 197 9.60 7.61 -13.81
CA ALA A 197 10.85 8.37 -13.91
C ALA A 197 12.07 7.46 -14.08
N ASP A 198 12.03 6.27 -13.50
CA ASP A 198 13.08 5.24 -13.61
C ASP A 198 12.94 4.39 -14.91
N GLY A 199 11.98 4.75 -15.78
CA GLY A 199 11.84 4.17 -17.13
C GLY A 199 10.89 2.98 -17.23
N VAL A 200 10.11 2.67 -16.18
CA VAL A 200 9.08 1.62 -16.25
C VAL A 200 7.93 2.11 -17.13
N THR A 201 7.59 1.36 -18.17
CA THR A 201 6.57 1.73 -19.17
C THR A 201 5.31 0.86 -19.10
N GLU A 202 5.43 -0.36 -18.60
CA GLU A 202 4.36 -1.35 -18.54
C GLU A 202 4.09 -1.78 -17.10
N PHE A 203 2.82 -1.84 -16.74
CA PHE A 203 2.38 -2.15 -15.36
C PHE A 203 1.34 -3.27 -15.39
N PRO A 204 1.73 -4.54 -15.42
CA PRO A 204 0.82 -5.65 -15.25
C PRO A 204 0.36 -5.75 -13.78
N GLU A 205 -0.94 -5.67 -13.55
CA GLU A 205 -1.56 -5.94 -12.24
C GLU A 205 -1.85 -7.42 -12.10
N LEU A 206 -1.26 -8.04 -11.08
CA LEU A 206 -1.44 -9.46 -10.78
C LEU A 206 -2.42 -9.62 -9.63
N GLY A 207 -3.45 -10.46 -9.83
CA GLY A 207 -4.44 -10.75 -8.81
C GLY A 207 -5.87 -10.36 -9.21
N PRO A 208 -6.83 -10.52 -8.32
CA PRO A 208 -8.24 -10.25 -8.61
C PRO A 208 -8.52 -8.76 -8.70
N GLY A 209 -9.26 -8.36 -9.72
CA GLY A 209 -9.66 -6.97 -9.93
C GLY A 209 -8.70 -6.18 -10.82
N ASN A 210 -8.91 -4.86 -10.85
CA ASN A 210 -8.17 -3.92 -11.71
C ASN A 210 -8.07 -2.51 -11.10
N VAL A 211 -8.04 -2.45 -9.78
CA VAL A 211 -8.07 -1.17 -9.05
C VAL A 211 -6.79 -0.37 -9.29
N LEU A 212 -5.64 -1.03 -9.23
CA LEU A 212 -4.35 -0.34 -9.37
C LEU A 212 -4.15 0.20 -10.78
N GLN A 213 -4.64 -0.50 -11.82
CA GLN A 213 -4.64 0.02 -13.19
C GLN A 213 -5.37 1.36 -13.30
N GLY A 214 -6.55 1.46 -12.68
CA GLY A 214 -7.32 2.70 -12.65
C GLY A 214 -6.57 3.83 -11.94
N LEU A 215 -5.81 3.53 -10.89
CA LEU A 215 -4.97 4.50 -10.18
C LEU A 215 -3.76 4.92 -11.02
N ILE A 216 -3.07 3.96 -11.65
CA ILE A 216 -1.92 4.21 -12.52
C ILE A 216 -2.32 5.10 -13.70
N LYS A 217 -3.44 4.81 -14.37
CA LYS A 217 -3.96 5.62 -15.48
C LYS A 217 -4.31 7.05 -15.06
N LYS A 218 -4.69 7.29 -13.81
CA LYS A 218 -4.91 8.65 -13.29
C LYS A 218 -3.61 9.39 -12.99
N VAL A 219 -2.52 8.68 -12.71
CA VAL A 219 -1.19 9.26 -12.55
C VAL A 219 -0.58 9.57 -13.91
N ASN A 220 -0.66 8.62 -14.85
CA ASN A 220 -0.20 8.76 -16.22
C ASN A 220 -1.18 8.06 -17.18
N PRO A 221 -1.99 8.80 -17.95
CA PRO A 221 -2.93 8.24 -18.92
C PRO A 221 -2.28 7.37 -20.01
N GLU A 222 -1.01 7.66 -20.35
CA GLU A 222 -0.27 6.94 -21.40
C GLU A 222 0.38 5.63 -20.89
N ALA A 223 0.41 5.38 -19.57
CA ALA A 223 1.00 4.16 -19.03
C ALA A 223 0.29 2.92 -19.59
N VAL A 224 1.06 1.93 -20.01
CA VAL A 224 0.52 0.63 -20.44
C VAL A 224 0.18 -0.18 -19.18
N VAL A 225 -1.09 -0.54 -19.04
CA VAL A 225 -1.59 -1.33 -17.90
C VAL A 225 -2.32 -2.56 -18.41
N GLU A 226 -2.10 -3.68 -17.76
CA GLU A 226 -2.74 -4.96 -18.09
C GLU A 226 -3.19 -5.65 -16.80
N SER A 227 -4.34 -6.32 -16.80
CA SER A 227 -4.78 -7.18 -15.69
C SER A 227 -4.50 -8.64 -16.03
N LYS A 228 -3.86 -9.34 -15.10
CA LYS A 228 -3.65 -10.79 -15.17
C LYS A 228 -4.34 -11.43 -13.95
N SER A 229 -5.68 -11.44 -14.00
CA SER A 229 -6.52 -11.95 -12.92
C SER A 229 -6.77 -13.47 -12.96
N THR A 230 -6.43 -14.10 -14.08
CA THR A 230 -6.53 -15.56 -14.26
C THR A 230 -5.16 -16.11 -14.61
N LEU A 231 -4.73 -17.06 -13.81
CA LEU A 231 -3.64 -17.97 -14.15
C LEU A 231 -4.19 -19.13 -14.97
#